data_d6572570dd7a3fbe94dc3e2767ed343d
#
_entry.id   d6572570dd7a3fbe94dc3e2767ed343d
#
_cell.length_a   1.000
_cell.length_b   1.000
_cell.length_c   1.000
_cell.angle_alpha   90.00
_cell.angle_beta   90.00
_cell.angle_gamma   90.00
#
_symmetry.space_group_name_H-M   'P 1'
#
loop_
_entity.id
_entity.type
_entity.pdbx_description
1 polymer ?
#
loop_
_entity_poly.entity_id
_entity_poly.type
_entity_poly.pdbx_seq_one_letter_code
_entity_poly.pdbx_strand_id
1 'polypeptide(L)'
;MGNVAIVFVTLMFSFFPLYLSDRYYYIRHDKLYAFYVLASLLVIAMGNVFLIHYNKKDKENKIENKKNKFSFTDYGIIGFFISAIISTLISDYKFDSLTGALGRNNGLILIFAYFVIYFIISRTYRENKVVPIVMAVTSSIVAFIGILQQFYWDPLNLYNGMSSSQYTKFISTIGNRNIFSAYLTIVMPLCMVLFILSKKYYQKIIYGISAVITFGGIVCCNSDGSILGTIGLFLFCYIFFIRNLKDFSNLLIITSLMLIVCKVIRYFSYIMDDYSMGFSAIESTLVYGNTYVVIGITLVLGIFLNIFSEEKGITKTPKVITLSLIFLTILLFALGVFAFCYFTFIDTKTSLTGAMKYFRFNDSWGTHRGFMWIRGIYIFLNVNIIQKLFGTGCDTFGQIMTDMGYNDELMAFKNETTNAAHNIYLNYLVTVGIFGALSYITFVVSSVIRGIKRSMRNKYCIVLVASVISYSIQGIVNIDQPITTPLFIVIVALLENQNRIKA
;
A
#
# COMPACT_ATOMS: atom_id res chain seq x y z
N MET A 1 8.85 -16.86 -21.50
CA MET A 1 8.49 -16.59 -20.08
C MET A 1 8.54 -15.10 -19.75
N GLY A 2 9.66 -14.37 -19.96
CA GLY A 2 9.76 -12.96 -19.57
C GLY A 2 8.70 -12.03 -20.17
N ASN A 3 8.37 -12.18 -21.44
CA ASN A 3 7.34 -11.36 -22.10
C ASN A 3 5.93 -11.63 -21.53
N VAL A 4 5.60 -12.86 -21.15
CA VAL A 4 4.32 -13.19 -20.49
C VAL A 4 4.23 -12.48 -19.14
N ALA A 5 5.32 -12.50 -18.35
CA ALA A 5 5.39 -11.78 -17.08
C ALA A 5 5.24 -10.27 -17.27
N ILE A 6 5.84 -9.68 -18.31
CA ILE A 6 5.69 -8.25 -18.62
C ILE A 6 4.23 -7.92 -18.95
N VAL A 7 3.57 -8.71 -19.80
CA VAL A 7 2.15 -8.51 -20.17
C VAL A 7 1.26 -8.59 -18.92
N PHE A 8 1.45 -9.61 -18.09
CA PHE A 8 0.69 -9.75 -16.85
C PHE A 8 0.86 -8.54 -15.92
N VAL A 9 2.10 -8.13 -15.65
CA VAL A 9 2.37 -6.95 -14.80
C VAL A 9 1.75 -5.69 -15.41
N THR A 10 1.84 -5.52 -16.72
CA THR A 10 1.20 -4.39 -17.42
C THR A 10 -0.31 -4.41 -17.21
N LEU A 11 -0.98 -5.54 -17.40
CA LEU A 11 -2.43 -5.67 -17.21
C LEU A 11 -2.84 -5.45 -15.76
N MET A 12 -2.05 -5.93 -14.80
CA MET A 12 -2.30 -5.69 -13.37
C MET A 12 -2.25 -4.21 -12.99
N PHE A 13 -1.43 -3.40 -13.66
CA PHE A 13 -1.32 -1.96 -13.38
C PHE A 13 -2.03 -1.06 -14.39
N SER A 14 -2.67 -1.61 -15.43
CA SER A 14 -3.48 -0.85 -16.38
C SER A 14 -4.95 -1.26 -16.37
N PHE A 15 -5.24 -2.46 -16.84
CA PHE A 15 -6.61 -2.97 -16.95
C PHE A 15 -7.28 -3.19 -15.58
N PHE A 16 -6.58 -3.89 -14.68
CA PHE A 16 -7.17 -4.31 -13.40
C PHE A 16 -7.67 -3.15 -12.52
N PRO A 17 -6.95 -2.02 -12.32
CA PRO A 17 -7.47 -0.90 -11.54
C PRO A 17 -8.67 -0.21 -12.19
N LEU A 18 -8.77 -0.21 -13.52
CA LEU A 18 -9.83 0.46 -14.27
C LEU A 18 -11.08 -0.41 -14.47
N TYR A 19 -10.96 -1.75 -14.40
CA TYR A 19 -12.04 -2.67 -14.74
C TYR A 19 -13.21 -2.60 -13.75
N LEU A 20 -14.40 -2.42 -14.28
CA LEU A 20 -15.70 -2.44 -13.61
C LEU A 20 -16.72 -3.01 -14.61
N SER A 21 -17.66 -3.88 -14.18
CA SER A 21 -18.74 -4.39 -15.02
C SER A 21 -20.02 -3.57 -14.87
N ASP A 22 -20.43 -3.28 -13.63
CA ASP A 22 -21.63 -2.51 -13.31
C ASP A 22 -21.40 -1.57 -12.13
N ARG A 23 -20.73 -0.45 -12.39
CA ARG A 23 -20.52 0.63 -11.41
C ARG A 23 -19.94 0.08 -10.08
N TYR A 24 -20.53 0.48 -8.94
CA TYR A 24 -20.11 0.01 -7.60
C TYR A 24 -20.87 -1.24 -7.10
N TYR A 25 -21.90 -1.71 -7.81
CA TYR A 25 -22.75 -2.80 -7.32
C TYR A 25 -22.00 -4.10 -7.10
N TYR A 26 -21.17 -4.49 -8.07
CA TYR A 26 -20.42 -5.74 -8.04
C TYR A 26 -18.91 -5.55 -7.95
N ILE A 27 -18.44 -4.35 -7.60
CA ILE A 27 -17.01 -3.99 -7.68
C ILE A 27 -16.06 -4.99 -7.00
N ARG A 28 -16.45 -5.57 -5.86
CA ARG A 28 -15.62 -6.57 -5.17
C ARG A 28 -15.51 -7.87 -5.97
N HIS A 29 -16.64 -8.35 -6.49
CA HIS A 29 -16.68 -9.51 -7.36
C HIS A 29 -15.92 -9.27 -8.66
N ASP A 30 -16.16 -8.15 -9.30
CA ASP A 30 -15.48 -7.77 -10.54
C ASP A 30 -13.96 -7.81 -10.40
N LYS A 31 -13.44 -7.19 -9.34
CA LYS A 31 -12.00 -7.18 -9.06
C LYS A 31 -11.46 -8.57 -8.73
N LEU A 32 -12.18 -9.34 -7.92
CA LEU A 32 -11.78 -10.71 -7.58
C LEU A 32 -11.73 -11.61 -8.82
N TYR A 33 -12.79 -11.59 -9.63
CA TYR A 33 -12.84 -12.41 -10.85
C TYR A 33 -11.84 -11.94 -11.89
N ALA A 34 -11.69 -10.63 -12.11
CA ALA A 34 -10.64 -10.10 -13.00
C ALA A 34 -9.24 -10.56 -12.56
N PHE A 35 -8.97 -10.54 -11.25
CA PHE A 35 -7.72 -11.06 -10.72
C PHE A 35 -7.54 -12.56 -10.99
N TYR A 36 -8.56 -13.38 -10.70
CA TYR A 36 -8.49 -14.84 -10.97
C TYR A 36 -8.32 -15.16 -12.46
N VAL A 37 -9.00 -14.43 -13.35
CA VAL A 37 -8.85 -14.58 -14.80
C VAL A 37 -7.41 -14.24 -15.22
N LEU A 38 -6.87 -13.09 -14.77
CA LEU A 38 -5.50 -12.70 -15.09
C LEU A 38 -4.47 -13.69 -14.53
N ALA A 39 -4.65 -14.16 -13.29
CA ALA A 39 -3.79 -15.16 -12.66
C ALA A 39 -3.82 -16.50 -13.41
N SER A 40 -5.00 -16.98 -13.80
CA SER A 40 -5.18 -18.21 -14.57
C SER A 40 -4.54 -18.10 -15.95
N LEU A 41 -4.74 -16.98 -16.65
CA LEU A 41 -4.09 -16.71 -17.94
C LEU A 41 -2.57 -16.71 -17.82
N LEU A 42 -2.02 -16.11 -16.73
CA LEU A 42 -0.59 -16.16 -16.47
C LEU A 42 -0.09 -17.58 -16.32
N VAL A 43 -0.76 -18.42 -15.52
CA VAL A 43 -0.35 -19.80 -15.26
C VAL A 43 -0.43 -20.63 -16.56
N ILE A 44 -1.52 -20.53 -17.32
CA ILE A 44 -1.72 -21.24 -18.59
C ILE A 44 -0.65 -20.80 -19.61
N ALA A 45 -0.43 -19.50 -19.78
CA ALA A 45 0.58 -18.99 -20.71
C ALA A 45 2.00 -19.42 -20.33
N MET A 46 2.33 -19.42 -19.03
CA MET A 46 3.63 -19.89 -18.53
C MET A 46 3.79 -21.40 -18.74
N GLY A 47 2.74 -22.20 -18.51
CA GLY A 47 2.72 -23.64 -18.78
C GLY A 47 2.98 -23.94 -20.24
N ASN A 48 2.29 -23.26 -21.16
CA ASN A 48 2.48 -23.43 -22.62
C ASN A 48 3.91 -23.06 -23.04
N VAL A 49 4.45 -21.94 -22.58
CA VAL A 49 5.82 -21.54 -22.88
C VAL A 49 6.83 -22.55 -22.30
N PHE A 50 6.57 -23.09 -21.10
CA PHE A 50 7.39 -24.14 -20.52
C PHE A 50 7.40 -25.42 -21.39
N LEU A 51 6.24 -25.91 -21.79
CA LEU A 51 6.09 -27.11 -22.65
C LEU A 51 6.79 -26.94 -24.01
N ILE A 52 6.62 -25.77 -24.66
CA ILE A 52 7.30 -25.46 -25.92
C ILE A 52 8.83 -25.50 -25.77
N HIS A 53 9.36 -24.97 -24.69
CA HIS A 53 10.80 -24.97 -24.43
C HIS A 53 11.31 -26.36 -24.01
N TYR A 54 10.52 -27.11 -23.26
CA TYR A 54 10.85 -28.49 -22.88
C TYR A 54 11.02 -29.37 -24.10
N ASN A 55 10.07 -29.34 -25.00
CA ASN A 55 10.11 -30.13 -26.27
C ASN A 55 11.26 -29.72 -27.22
N LYS A 56 11.79 -28.49 -27.11
CA LYS A 56 12.97 -28.06 -27.86
C LYS A 56 14.29 -28.46 -27.22
N LYS A 57 14.34 -28.65 -25.88
CA LYS A 57 15.56 -29.00 -25.14
C LYS A 57 16.04 -30.43 -25.35
N ASP A 58 15.19 -31.33 -25.73
CA ASP A 58 15.61 -32.68 -26.08
C ASP A 58 16.54 -32.71 -27.32
N LYS A 59 16.74 -31.57 -28.00
CA LYS A 59 17.63 -31.41 -29.16
C LYS A 59 18.94 -30.65 -28.92
N GLU A 60 19.10 -29.95 -27.77
CA GLU A 60 20.32 -29.18 -27.49
C GLU A 60 20.68 -29.20 -25.97
N ASN A 61 21.88 -29.75 -25.69
CA ASN A 61 22.43 -29.98 -24.35
C ASN A 61 22.71 -28.72 -23.52
N LYS A 62 22.52 -28.88 -22.22
CA LYS A 62 23.11 -28.16 -21.07
C LYS A 62 22.80 -26.67 -20.98
N ILE A 63 21.67 -26.36 -20.35
CA ILE A 63 21.54 -25.09 -19.62
C ILE A 63 22.07 -25.30 -18.21
N GLU A 64 23.11 -24.51 -17.85
CA GLU A 64 23.64 -24.41 -16.51
C GLU A 64 22.50 -24.33 -15.46
N ASN A 65 22.43 -25.33 -14.58
CA ASN A 65 21.61 -25.32 -13.39
C ASN A 65 22.10 -24.20 -12.46
N LYS A 66 21.71 -22.94 -12.75
CA LYS A 66 21.82 -21.88 -11.73
C LYS A 66 20.94 -22.30 -10.57
N LYS A 67 21.52 -22.84 -9.50
CA LYS A 67 20.84 -23.12 -8.25
C LYS A 67 20.11 -21.84 -7.84
N ASN A 68 18.81 -21.77 -8.11
CA ASN A 68 17.93 -20.72 -7.61
C ASN A 68 17.77 -20.92 -6.10
N LYS A 69 18.75 -20.44 -5.32
CA LYS A 69 18.69 -20.50 -3.86
C LYS A 69 17.47 -19.69 -3.40
N PHE A 70 16.68 -20.28 -2.52
CA PHE A 70 15.58 -19.57 -1.84
C PHE A 70 16.15 -18.43 -1.00
N SER A 71 15.45 -17.32 -1.00
CA SER A 71 15.78 -16.16 -0.19
C SER A 71 14.94 -16.14 1.09
N PHE A 72 15.29 -15.27 2.05
CA PHE A 72 14.45 -15.05 3.23
C PHE A 72 13.05 -14.55 2.86
N THR A 73 12.91 -13.79 1.77
CA THR A 73 11.61 -13.37 1.23
C THR A 73 10.80 -14.58 0.77
N ASP A 74 11.44 -15.55 0.10
CA ASP A 74 10.79 -16.79 -0.33
C ASP A 74 10.35 -17.63 0.87
N TYR A 75 11.22 -17.80 1.87
CA TYR A 75 10.86 -18.53 3.09
C TYR A 75 9.71 -17.85 3.84
N GLY A 76 9.65 -16.51 3.83
CA GLY A 76 8.55 -15.76 4.41
C GLY A 76 7.20 -16.11 3.75
N ILE A 77 7.10 -16.05 2.43
CA ILE A 77 5.83 -16.36 1.75
C ILE A 77 5.49 -17.86 1.81
N ILE A 78 6.50 -18.76 1.79
CA ILE A 78 6.28 -20.20 1.98
C ILE A 78 5.73 -20.50 3.37
N GLY A 79 6.35 -19.93 4.42
CA GLY A 79 5.90 -20.10 5.79
C GLY A 79 4.49 -19.55 6.01
N PHE A 80 4.17 -18.38 5.43
CA PHE A 80 2.84 -17.80 5.47
C PHE A 80 1.81 -18.72 4.80
N PHE A 81 2.11 -19.25 3.62
CA PHE A 81 1.21 -20.15 2.90
C PHE A 81 0.99 -21.49 3.63
N ILE A 82 2.05 -22.08 4.18
CA ILE A 82 1.94 -23.32 4.99
C ILE A 82 1.07 -23.06 6.23
N SER A 83 1.29 -21.95 6.94
CA SER A 83 0.46 -21.56 8.07
C SER A 83 -1.00 -21.37 7.67
N ALA A 84 -1.27 -20.74 6.53
CA ALA A 84 -2.62 -20.56 6.00
C ALA A 84 -3.32 -21.89 5.70
N ILE A 85 -2.59 -22.87 5.14
CA ILE A 85 -3.10 -24.25 4.93
C ILE A 85 -3.49 -24.89 6.28
N ILE A 86 -2.56 -24.88 7.25
CA ILE A 86 -2.80 -25.49 8.57
C ILE A 86 -3.98 -24.80 9.24
N SER A 87 -4.00 -23.46 9.22
CA SER A 87 -5.08 -22.65 9.79
C SER A 87 -6.46 -23.03 9.21
N THR A 88 -6.54 -23.19 7.88
CA THR A 88 -7.77 -23.58 7.21
C THR A 88 -8.21 -25.01 7.59
N LEU A 89 -7.28 -25.95 7.73
CA LEU A 89 -7.59 -27.33 8.10
C LEU A 89 -8.12 -27.48 9.53
N ILE A 90 -7.63 -26.66 10.45
CA ILE A 90 -8.04 -26.68 11.87
C ILE A 90 -9.20 -25.74 12.17
N SER A 91 -9.62 -24.91 11.22
CA SER A 91 -10.70 -23.92 11.40
C SER A 91 -12.04 -24.60 11.63
N ASP A 92 -12.85 -24.00 12.51
CA ASP A 92 -14.26 -24.34 12.67
C ASP A 92 -15.09 -23.86 11.46
N TYR A 93 -14.63 -22.85 10.74
CA TYR A 93 -15.23 -22.24 9.54
C TYR A 93 -14.47 -22.64 8.27
N LYS A 94 -14.36 -23.94 7.98
CA LYS A 94 -13.52 -24.48 6.90
C LYS A 94 -13.86 -23.92 5.53
N PHE A 95 -15.14 -23.78 5.20
CA PHE A 95 -15.59 -23.28 3.90
C PHE A 95 -15.21 -21.79 3.72
N ASP A 96 -15.52 -20.96 4.71
CA ASP A 96 -15.16 -19.53 4.67
C ASP A 96 -13.64 -19.34 4.70
N SER A 97 -12.91 -20.18 5.44
CA SER A 97 -11.45 -20.14 5.46
C SER A 97 -10.84 -20.56 4.11
N LEU A 98 -11.48 -21.45 3.37
CA LEU A 98 -11.03 -21.87 2.04
C LEU A 98 -11.33 -20.83 0.97
N THR A 99 -12.58 -20.34 0.91
CA THR A 99 -13.08 -19.48 -0.17
C THR A 99 -12.98 -17.98 0.16
N GLY A 100 -12.91 -17.64 1.43
CA GLY A 100 -13.03 -16.30 1.99
C GLY A 100 -14.43 -16.01 2.50
N ALA A 101 -14.52 -15.29 3.62
CA ALA A 101 -15.78 -14.86 4.19
C ALA A 101 -16.56 -13.93 3.26
N LEU A 102 -17.89 -13.97 3.34
CA LEU A 102 -18.78 -13.18 2.51
C LEU A 102 -18.43 -11.68 2.57
N GLY A 103 -18.24 -11.09 1.42
CA GLY A 103 -17.90 -9.67 1.27
C GLY A 103 -16.42 -9.32 1.44
N ARG A 104 -15.53 -10.29 1.79
CA ARG A 104 -14.07 -10.10 1.85
C ARG A 104 -13.32 -10.96 0.85
N ASN A 105 -13.63 -12.25 0.81
CA ASN A 105 -13.07 -13.24 -0.11
C ASN A 105 -11.53 -13.41 0.01
N ASN A 106 -10.98 -13.31 1.22
CA ASN A 106 -9.54 -13.43 1.51
C ASN A 106 -9.14 -14.84 2.00
N GLY A 107 -9.80 -15.88 1.49
CA GLY A 107 -9.54 -17.27 1.85
C GLY A 107 -8.25 -17.85 1.28
N LEU A 108 -8.00 -19.12 1.62
CA LEU A 108 -6.80 -19.86 1.21
C LEU A 108 -6.61 -19.90 -0.31
N ILE A 109 -7.69 -19.99 -1.10
CA ILE A 109 -7.61 -19.99 -2.57
C ILE A 109 -6.95 -18.71 -3.09
N LEU A 110 -7.31 -17.56 -2.54
CA LEU A 110 -6.70 -16.28 -2.91
C LEU A 110 -5.23 -16.21 -2.48
N ILE A 111 -4.91 -16.67 -1.27
CA ILE A 111 -3.52 -16.75 -0.77
C ILE A 111 -2.68 -17.67 -1.66
N PHE A 112 -3.24 -18.78 -2.14
CA PHE A 112 -2.57 -19.66 -3.10
C PHE A 112 -2.28 -18.95 -4.43
N ALA A 113 -3.23 -18.18 -4.96
CA ALA A 113 -3.00 -17.37 -6.17
C ALA A 113 -1.86 -16.36 -5.97
N TYR A 114 -1.79 -15.68 -4.80
CA TYR A 114 -0.68 -14.79 -4.45
C TYR A 114 0.66 -15.52 -4.41
N PHE A 115 0.69 -16.69 -3.80
CA PHE A 115 1.88 -17.54 -3.73
C PHE A 115 2.40 -17.90 -5.13
N VAL A 116 1.52 -18.37 -6.01
CA VAL A 116 1.87 -18.76 -7.39
C VAL A 116 2.39 -17.55 -8.19
N ILE A 117 1.67 -16.43 -8.16
CA ILE A 117 2.07 -15.20 -8.87
C ILE A 117 3.43 -14.70 -8.39
N TYR A 118 3.65 -14.66 -7.07
CA TYR A 118 4.94 -14.26 -6.52
C TYR A 118 6.07 -15.11 -7.10
N PHE A 119 5.94 -16.44 -7.11
CA PHE A 119 6.98 -17.32 -7.62
C PHE A 119 7.19 -17.17 -9.13
N ILE A 120 6.14 -17.01 -9.90
CA ILE A 120 6.26 -16.80 -11.36
C ILE A 120 6.98 -15.47 -11.63
N ILE A 121 6.48 -14.36 -11.11
CA ILE A 121 7.00 -13.03 -11.43
C ILE A 121 8.43 -12.85 -10.91
N SER A 122 8.71 -13.26 -9.67
CA SER A 122 10.04 -13.09 -9.07
C SER A 122 11.14 -13.89 -9.80
N ARG A 123 10.81 -14.87 -10.62
CA ARG A 123 11.77 -15.69 -11.37
C ARG A 123 11.83 -15.38 -12.86
N THR A 124 10.75 -14.88 -13.44
CA THR A 124 10.63 -14.80 -14.90
C THR A 124 10.54 -13.38 -15.43
N TYR A 125 10.17 -12.39 -14.61
CA TYR A 125 10.06 -11.01 -15.07
C TYR A 125 11.38 -10.47 -15.63
N ARG A 126 11.28 -9.72 -16.73
CA ARG A 126 12.39 -8.98 -17.32
C ARG A 126 12.09 -7.50 -17.26
N GLU A 127 13.07 -6.69 -16.89
CA GLU A 127 12.91 -5.24 -16.82
C GLU A 127 12.42 -4.67 -18.15
N ASN A 128 11.39 -3.83 -18.08
CA ASN A 128 10.79 -3.17 -19.22
C ASN A 128 10.53 -1.70 -18.90
N LYS A 129 10.92 -0.80 -19.82
CA LYS A 129 10.82 0.66 -19.63
C LYS A 129 9.40 1.19 -19.81
N VAL A 130 8.52 0.44 -20.48
CA VAL A 130 7.13 0.84 -20.72
C VAL A 130 6.26 0.63 -19.48
N VAL A 131 6.50 -0.44 -18.73
CA VAL A 131 5.70 -0.79 -17.54
C VAL A 131 5.60 0.36 -16.53
N PRO A 132 6.68 1.01 -16.08
CA PRO A 132 6.59 2.13 -15.15
C PRO A 132 5.79 3.33 -15.71
N ILE A 133 5.85 3.58 -17.02
CA ILE A 133 5.09 4.66 -17.66
C ILE A 133 3.60 4.32 -17.65
N VAL A 134 3.23 3.10 -18.03
CA VAL A 134 1.84 2.62 -17.99
C VAL A 134 1.29 2.69 -16.56
N MET A 135 2.06 2.23 -15.56
CA MET A 135 1.69 2.33 -14.14
C MET A 135 1.41 3.79 -13.73
N ALA A 136 2.28 4.72 -14.09
CA ALA A 136 2.15 6.12 -13.75
C ALA A 136 0.92 6.77 -14.42
N VAL A 137 0.70 6.53 -15.71
CA VAL A 137 -0.44 7.08 -16.46
C VAL A 137 -1.76 6.53 -15.94
N THR A 138 -1.87 5.21 -15.78
CA THR A 138 -3.11 4.59 -15.28
C THR A 138 -3.43 5.04 -13.86
N SER A 139 -2.41 5.11 -12.98
CA SER A 139 -2.63 5.58 -11.61
C SER A 139 -3.10 7.04 -11.55
N SER A 140 -2.62 7.88 -12.49
CA SER A 140 -3.09 9.27 -12.63
C SER A 140 -4.57 9.31 -13.05
N ILE A 141 -4.98 8.48 -14.00
CA ILE A 141 -6.38 8.41 -14.43
C ILE A 141 -7.28 7.98 -13.27
N VAL A 142 -6.91 6.90 -12.59
CA VAL A 142 -7.64 6.38 -11.42
C VAL A 142 -7.73 7.43 -10.31
N ALA A 143 -6.62 8.11 -9.99
CA ALA A 143 -6.60 9.16 -8.97
C ALA A 143 -7.41 10.39 -9.38
N PHE A 144 -7.34 10.80 -10.65
CA PHE A 144 -8.05 11.95 -11.16
C PHE A 144 -9.56 11.77 -11.12
N ILE A 145 -10.07 10.58 -11.49
CA ILE A 145 -11.51 10.25 -11.32
C ILE A 145 -11.93 10.44 -9.85
N GLY A 146 -11.11 9.99 -8.89
CA GLY A 146 -11.39 10.19 -7.47
C GLY A 146 -11.36 11.66 -7.04
N ILE A 147 -10.46 12.48 -7.61
CA ILE A 147 -10.43 13.92 -7.36
C ILE A 147 -11.70 14.59 -7.89
N LEU A 148 -12.18 14.24 -9.08
CA LEU A 148 -13.39 14.78 -9.63
C LEU A 148 -14.61 14.43 -8.76
N GLN A 149 -14.69 13.19 -8.29
CA GLN A 149 -15.78 12.73 -7.43
C GLN A 149 -15.78 13.38 -6.04
N GLN A 150 -14.65 13.91 -5.55
CA GLN A 150 -14.63 14.73 -4.35
C GLN A 150 -15.51 16.00 -4.50
N PHE A 151 -15.67 16.48 -5.74
CA PHE A 151 -16.50 17.63 -6.11
C PHE A 151 -17.84 17.21 -6.75
N TYR A 152 -18.34 15.99 -6.45
CA TYR A 152 -19.56 15.42 -7.02
C TYR A 152 -19.60 15.35 -8.56
N TRP A 153 -18.46 15.56 -9.22
CA TRP A 153 -18.35 15.37 -10.67
C TRP A 153 -18.01 13.91 -10.97
N ASP A 154 -19.00 13.17 -11.45
CA ASP A 154 -18.89 11.73 -11.75
C ASP A 154 -18.95 11.45 -13.26
N PRO A 155 -17.85 11.63 -14.01
CA PRO A 155 -17.85 11.52 -15.48
C PRO A 155 -18.13 10.09 -15.98
N LEU A 156 -17.98 9.08 -15.14
CA LEU A 156 -18.27 7.69 -15.46
C LEU A 156 -19.64 7.23 -14.97
N ASN A 157 -20.43 8.12 -14.38
CA ASN A 157 -21.76 7.84 -13.84
C ASN A 157 -21.78 6.65 -12.83
N LEU A 158 -20.74 6.55 -12.02
CA LEU A 158 -20.55 5.44 -11.08
C LEU A 158 -21.52 5.50 -9.88
N TYR A 159 -21.99 6.71 -9.52
CA TYR A 159 -22.94 6.92 -8.41
C TYR A 159 -24.42 6.69 -8.80
N ASN A 160 -24.72 6.47 -10.08
CA ASN A 160 -26.08 6.26 -10.51
C ASN A 160 -26.73 5.05 -9.81
N GLY A 161 -27.90 5.25 -9.23
CA GLY A 161 -28.65 4.25 -8.47
C GLY A 161 -28.21 4.10 -7.00
N MET A 162 -27.22 4.87 -6.53
CA MET A 162 -26.82 4.90 -5.12
C MET A 162 -27.56 5.98 -4.34
N SER A 163 -27.75 5.76 -3.03
CA SER A 163 -28.23 6.81 -2.13
C SER A 163 -27.13 7.83 -1.86
N SER A 164 -27.48 9.09 -1.59
CA SER A 164 -26.53 10.16 -1.29
C SER A 164 -25.61 9.83 -0.09
N SER A 165 -26.11 9.07 0.88
CA SER A 165 -25.31 8.60 2.03
C SER A 165 -24.19 7.62 1.65
N GLN A 166 -24.27 6.99 0.48
CA GLN A 166 -23.25 6.06 -0.02
C GLN A 166 -22.16 6.78 -0.82
N TYR A 167 -22.39 7.97 -1.37
CA TYR A 167 -21.40 8.73 -2.12
C TYR A 167 -20.13 9.00 -1.31
N THR A 168 -20.27 9.22 0.00
CA THR A 168 -19.13 9.41 0.90
C THR A 168 -18.31 8.15 1.17
N LYS A 169 -18.82 6.96 0.81
CA LYS A 169 -18.16 5.66 1.06
C LYS A 169 -17.37 5.14 -0.14
N PHE A 170 -17.75 5.57 -1.37
CA PHE A 170 -17.20 5.07 -2.62
C PHE A 170 -16.50 6.18 -3.40
N ILE A 171 -15.44 5.82 -4.13
CA ILE A 171 -14.63 6.77 -4.91
C ILE A 171 -13.85 6.04 -6.00
N SER A 172 -13.65 6.68 -7.14
CA SER A 172 -12.86 6.21 -8.27
C SER A 172 -13.31 4.85 -8.80
N THR A 173 -12.51 4.21 -9.63
CA THR A 173 -12.73 2.85 -10.15
C THR A 173 -12.29 1.75 -9.15
N ILE A 174 -11.86 2.13 -7.98
CA ILE A 174 -11.43 1.21 -6.91
C ILE A 174 -12.55 0.95 -5.90
N GLY A 175 -13.48 1.87 -5.75
CA GLY A 175 -14.65 1.74 -4.89
C GLY A 175 -14.43 2.32 -3.49
N ASN A 176 -14.42 1.50 -2.45
CA ASN A 176 -14.33 1.99 -1.08
C ASN A 176 -13.10 2.90 -0.85
N ARG A 177 -13.29 4.04 -0.15
CA ARG A 177 -12.24 5.05 0.11
C ARG A 177 -11.00 4.50 0.80
N ASN A 178 -11.15 3.59 1.78
CA ASN A 178 -10.01 2.96 2.43
C ASN A 178 -9.23 2.02 1.49
N ILE A 179 -9.92 1.36 0.55
CA ILE A 179 -9.29 0.52 -0.47
C ILE A 179 -8.60 1.37 -1.53
N PHE A 180 -9.23 2.46 -1.94
CA PHE A 180 -8.62 3.45 -2.84
C PHE A 180 -7.37 4.07 -2.22
N SER A 181 -7.39 4.38 -0.92
CA SER A 181 -6.23 4.85 -0.19
C SER A 181 -5.08 3.83 -0.21
N ALA A 182 -5.39 2.54 -0.05
CA ALA A 182 -4.38 1.47 -0.14
C ALA A 182 -3.78 1.35 -1.55
N TYR A 183 -4.58 1.49 -2.60
CA TYR A 183 -4.08 1.54 -3.98
C TYR A 183 -3.10 2.70 -4.17
N LEU A 184 -3.46 3.89 -3.70
CA LEU A 184 -2.62 5.08 -3.84
C LEU A 184 -1.31 4.97 -3.07
N THR A 185 -1.27 4.30 -1.90
CA THR A 185 -0.02 4.04 -1.16
C THR A 185 0.89 3.01 -1.85
N ILE A 186 0.41 2.29 -2.86
CA ILE A 186 1.25 1.49 -3.75
C ILE A 186 1.82 2.36 -4.89
N VAL A 187 0.97 3.12 -5.58
CA VAL A 187 1.34 3.73 -6.87
C VAL A 187 1.96 5.13 -6.74
N MET A 188 1.57 5.93 -5.75
CA MET A 188 2.13 7.27 -5.54
C MET A 188 3.64 7.22 -5.21
N PRO A 189 4.14 6.32 -4.32
CA PRO A 189 5.57 6.16 -4.09
C PRO A 189 6.36 5.81 -5.36
N LEU A 190 5.80 4.96 -6.22
CA LEU A 190 6.42 4.61 -7.51
C LEU A 190 6.62 5.87 -8.36
N CYS A 191 5.58 6.68 -8.54
CA CYS A 191 5.64 7.91 -9.32
C CYS A 191 6.63 8.93 -8.72
N MET A 192 6.56 9.15 -7.41
CA MET A 192 7.41 10.10 -6.69
C MET A 192 8.90 9.73 -6.79
N VAL A 193 9.24 8.49 -6.51
CA VAL A 193 10.66 8.06 -6.54
C VAL A 193 11.18 7.95 -7.97
N LEU A 194 10.34 7.55 -8.94
CA LEU A 194 10.71 7.62 -10.36
C LEU A 194 10.97 9.06 -10.81
N PHE A 195 10.20 10.07 -10.37
CA PHE A 195 10.49 11.47 -10.61
C PHE A 195 11.88 11.84 -10.06
N ILE A 196 12.19 11.48 -8.82
CA ILE A 196 13.47 11.81 -8.16
C ILE A 196 14.66 11.23 -8.96
N LEU A 197 14.53 9.99 -9.43
CA LEU A 197 15.63 9.26 -10.08
C LEU A 197 15.72 9.45 -11.60
N SER A 198 14.69 10.01 -12.24
CA SER A 198 14.65 10.16 -13.69
C SER A 198 15.65 11.18 -14.20
N LYS A 199 16.43 10.79 -15.22
CA LYS A 199 17.38 11.66 -15.91
C LYS A 199 16.78 12.29 -17.18
N LYS A 200 15.83 11.60 -17.84
CA LYS A 200 15.19 12.09 -19.07
C LYS A 200 14.06 13.04 -18.74
N TYR A 201 14.04 14.20 -19.36
CA TYR A 201 13.10 15.28 -19.09
C TYR A 201 11.64 14.82 -19.23
N TYR A 202 11.28 14.14 -20.32
CA TYR A 202 9.92 13.65 -20.53
C TYR A 202 9.45 12.64 -19.44
N GLN A 203 10.36 11.76 -18.98
CA GLN A 203 10.04 10.83 -17.89
C GLN A 203 9.82 11.58 -16.59
N LYS A 204 10.66 12.59 -16.31
CA LYS A 204 10.52 13.42 -15.11
C LYS A 204 9.19 14.17 -15.10
N ILE A 205 8.74 14.69 -16.25
CA ILE A 205 7.41 15.33 -16.39
C ILE A 205 6.28 14.31 -16.11
N ILE A 206 6.29 13.16 -16.81
CA ILE A 206 5.24 12.15 -16.65
C ILE A 206 5.13 11.71 -15.18
N TYR A 207 6.26 11.30 -14.57
CA TYR A 207 6.26 10.83 -13.19
C TYR A 207 5.95 11.94 -12.19
N GLY A 208 6.36 13.18 -12.44
CA GLY A 208 6.06 14.34 -11.61
C GLY A 208 4.55 14.66 -11.59
N ILE A 209 3.94 14.75 -12.77
CA ILE A 209 2.50 14.96 -12.91
C ILE A 209 1.72 13.80 -12.22
N SER A 210 2.15 12.56 -12.47
CA SER A 210 1.52 11.39 -11.87
C SER A 210 1.64 11.38 -10.34
N ALA A 211 2.79 11.77 -9.79
CA ALA A 211 2.99 11.87 -8.35
C ALA A 211 2.10 12.94 -7.71
N VAL A 212 1.95 14.09 -8.35
CA VAL A 212 1.09 15.19 -7.88
C VAL A 212 -0.39 14.79 -7.93
N ILE A 213 -0.86 14.19 -9.04
CA ILE A 213 -2.25 13.75 -9.17
C ILE A 213 -2.58 12.63 -8.19
N THR A 214 -1.72 11.63 -8.05
CA THR A 214 -1.94 10.53 -7.10
C THR A 214 -1.91 10.99 -5.65
N PHE A 215 -1.08 11.98 -5.30
CA PHE A 215 -1.12 12.63 -3.99
C PHE A 215 -2.40 13.45 -3.78
N GLY A 216 -2.88 14.17 -4.81
CA GLY A 216 -4.22 14.81 -4.78
C GLY A 216 -5.33 13.79 -4.50
N GLY A 217 -5.25 12.60 -5.11
CA GLY A 217 -6.13 11.48 -4.81
C GLY A 217 -6.06 10.99 -3.36
N ILE A 218 -4.85 10.96 -2.74
CA ILE A 218 -4.67 10.66 -1.30
C ILE A 218 -5.41 11.68 -0.44
N VAL A 219 -5.30 12.96 -0.75
CA VAL A 219 -5.99 14.02 -0.01
C VAL A 219 -7.52 13.90 -0.17
N CYS A 220 -8.00 13.59 -1.38
CA CYS A 220 -9.43 13.46 -1.68
C CYS A 220 -10.05 12.13 -1.23
N CYS A 221 -9.24 11.12 -0.88
CA CYS A 221 -9.80 9.84 -0.43
C CYS A 221 -10.39 9.89 0.98
N ASN A 222 -10.11 10.91 1.76
CA ASN A 222 -10.59 11.06 3.16
C ASN A 222 -10.33 9.82 4.02
N SER A 223 -9.10 9.28 3.95
CA SER A 223 -8.71 8.08 4.67
C SER A 223 -7.39 8.30 5.41
N ASP A 224 -7.45 8.40 6.73
CA ASP A 224 -6.28 8.61 7.60
C ASP A 224 -5.17 7.59 7.39
N GLY A 225 -5.53 6.37 6.94
CA GLY A 225 -4.55 5.30 6.66
C GLY A 225 -3.58 5.65 5.55
N SER A 226 -4.02 6.33 4.49
CA SER A 226 -3.13 6.76 3.40
C SER A 226 -2.16 7.85 3.84
N ILE A 227 -2.60 8.73 4.72
CA ILE A 227 -1.72 9.76 5.30
C ILE A 227 -0.62 9.13 6.14
N LEU A 228 -0.96 8.11 6.97
CA LEU A 228 0.04 7.38 7.75
C LEU A 228 1.08 6.70 6.84
N GLY A 229 0.64 6.00 5.78
CA GLY A 229 1.53 5.40 4.78
C GLY A 229 2.39 6.44 4.06
N THR A 230 1.83 7.62 3.77
CA THR A 230 2.53 8.74 3.14
C THR A 230 3.58 9.36 4.07
N ILE A 231 3.27 9.56 5.35
CA ILE A 231 4.24 10.03 6.35
C ILE A 231 5.43 9.06 6.42
N GLY A 232 5.16 7.77 6.55
CA GLY A 232 6.21 6.75 6.57
C GLY A 232 7.07 6.74 5.29
N LEU A 233 6.45 6.93 4.13
CA LEU A 233 7.16 7.10 2.86
C LEU A 233 8.09 8.31 2.88
N PHE A 234 7.60 9.47 3.29
CA PHE A 234 8.41 10.69 3.32
C PHE A 234 9.59 10.58 4.31
N LEU A 235 9.36 10.00 5.49
CA LEU A 235 10.43 9.72 6.46
C LEU A 235 11.51 8.81 5.84
N PHE A 236 11.08 7.73 5.19
CA PHE A 236 12.00 6.82 4.50
C PHE A 236 12.77 7.53 3.37
N CYS A 237 12.08 8.22 2.48
CA CYS A 237 12.70 8.93 1.35
C CYS A 237 13.65 10.04 1.83
N TYR A 238 13.27 10.77 2.88
CA TYR A 238 14.10 11.79 3.49
C TYR A 238 15.43 11.18 3.98
N ILE A 239 15.38 10.14 4.81
CA ILE A 239 16.58 9.47 5.33
C ILE A 239 17.43 8.87 4.22
N PHE A 240 16.79 8.33 3.18
CA PHE A 240 17.51 7.69 2.07
C PHE A 240 18.17 8.70 1.13
N PHE A 241 17.43 9.73 0.68
CA PHE A 241 17.90 10.66 -0.34
C PHE A 241 18.75 11.81 0.17
N ILE A 242 18.67 12.13 1.48
CA ILE A 242 19.48 13.21 2.07
C ILE A 242 20.99 13.07 1.84
N ARG A 243 21.46 11.85 1.59
CA ARG A 243 22.88 11.56 1.32
C ARG A 243 23.35 12.02 -0.05
N ASN A 244 22.44 12.23 -0.99
CA ASN A 244 22.72 12.71 -2.35
C ASN A 244 22.01 14.04 -2.58
N LEU A 245 22.77 15.10 -2.80
CA LEU A 245 22.25 16.47 -2.85
C LEU A 245 21.24 16.67 -3.98
N LYS A 246 21.48 16.08 -5.17
CA LYS A 246 20.59 16.18 -6.31
C LYS A 246 19.28 15.39 -6.11
N ASP A 247 19.38 14.17 -5.59
CA ASP A 247 18.20 13.35 -5.29
C ASP A 247 17.36 14.02 -4.19
N PHE A 248 18.02 14.60 -3.18
CA PHE A 248 17.36 15.34 -2.10
C PHE A 248 16.69 16.64 -2.59
N SER A 249 17.34 17.40 -3.48
CA SER A 249 16.72 18.57 -4.10
C SER A 249 15.45 18.21 -4.88
N ASN A 250 15.48 17.12 -5.66
CA ASN A 250 14.30 16.62 -6.37
C ASN A 250 13.18 16.18 -5.39
N LEU A 251 13.52 15.57 -4.23
CA LEU A 251 12.55 15.26 -3.19
C LEU A 251 11.87 16.52 -2.64
N LEU A 252 12.62 17.59 -2.38
CA LEU A 252 12.07 18.87 -1.91
C LEU A 252 11.14 19.50 -2.96
N ILE A 253 11.55 19.50 -4.24
CA ILE A 253 10.75 20.02 -5.33
C ILE A 253 9.43 19.27 -5.46
N ILE A 254 9.46 17.92 -5.50
CA ILE A 254 8.21 17.15 -5.66
C ILE A 254 7.30 17.29 -4.43
N THR A 255 7.87 17.40 -3.23
CA THR A 255 7.11 17.70 -2.01
C THR A 255 6.37 19.02 -2.10
N SER A 256 7.04 20.07 -2.61
CA SER A 256 6.42 21.39 -2.84
C SER A 256 5.25 21.28 -3.83
N LEU A 257 5.45 20.59 -4.96
CA LEU A 257 4.41 20.41 -5.98
C LEU A 257 3.21 19.62 -5.42
N MET A 258 3.44 18.61 -4.57
CA MET A 258 2.40 17.88 -3.87
C MET A 258 1.63 18.77 -2.87
N LEU A 259 2.31 19.64 -2.15
CA LEU A 259 1.63 20.60 -1.24
C LEU A 259 0.87 21.69 -2.01
N ILE A 260 1.34 22.09 -3.19
CA ILE A 260 0.63 23.02 -4.07
C ILE A 260 -0.73 22.42 -4.50
N VAL A 261 -0.81 21.12 -4.83
CA VAL A 261 -2.09 20.51 -5.21
C VAL A 261 -3.12 20.59 -4.07
N CYS A 262 -2.70 20.55 -2.80
CA CYS A 262 -3.62 20.79 -1.66
C CYS A 262 -4.24 22.21 -1.72
N LYS A 263 -3.47 23.22 -2.17
CA LYS A 263 -3.98 24.58 -2.32
C LYS A 263 -4.87 24.74 -3.54
N VAL A 264 -4.61 23.99 -4.59
CA VAL A 264 -5.54 23.90 -5.75
C VAL A 264 -6.86 23.25 -5.32
N ILE A 265 -6.80 22.15 -4.57
CA ILE A 265 -8.01 21.50 -4.01
C ILE A 265 -8.76 22.46 -3.09
N ARG A 266 -8.07 23.21 -2.21
CA ARG A 266 -8.69 24.27 -1.38
C ARG A 266 -9.43 25.31 -2.22
N TYR A 267 -8.79 25.79 -3.29
CA TYR A 267 -9.39 26.80 -4.18
C TYR A 267 -10.68 26.28 -4.82
N PHE A 268 -10.65 25.04 -5.34
CA PHE A 268 -11.85 24.42 -5.89
C PHE A 268 -12.93 24.17 -4.82
N SER A 269 -12.54 23.75 -3.60
CA SER A 269 -13.49 23.58 -2.50
C SER A 269 -14.16 24.89 -2.09
N TYR A 270 -13.48 26.03 -2.23
CA TYR A 270 -14.05 27.33 -1.96
C TYR A 270 -15.04 27.78 -3.05
N ILE A 271 -14.74 27.54 -4.33
CA ILE A 271 -15.62 27.91 -5.45
C ILE A 271 -16.86 27.00 -5.51
N MET A 272 -16.68 25.71 -5.15
CA MET A 272 -17.70 24.66 -5.26
C MET A 272 -18.22 24.25 -3.88
N ASP A 273 -18.41 25.19 -2.95
CA ASP A 273 -18.68 24.91 -1.53
C ASP A 273 -19.86 23.96 -1.33
N ASP A 274 -20.99 24.18 -2.03
CA ASP A 274 -22.18 23.32 -2.00
C ASP A 274 -21.97 21.96 -2.71
N TYR A 275 -20.91 21.81 -3.48
CA TYR A 275 -20.60 20.63 -4.30
C TYR A 275 -19.26 19.99 -3.92
N SER A 276 -18.81 20.17 -2.69
CA SER A 276 -17.57 19.57 -2.20
C SER A 276 -17.85 18.65 -1.01
N MET A 277 -17.33 17.44 -1.07
CA MET A 277 -17.33 16.54 0.10
C MET A 277 -16.36 17.09 1.15
N GLY A 278 -16.73 17.03 2.42
CA GLY A 278 -15.85 17.43 3.53
C GLY A 278 -14.56 16.60 3.60
N PHE A 279 -13.56 17.13 4.30
CA PHE A 279 -12.29 16.44 4.55
C PHE A 279 -12.21 15.92 5.98
N SER A 280 -11.50 14.82 6.20
CA SER A 280 -11.18 14.33 7.54
C SER A 280 -10.21 15.30 8.27
N ALA A 281 -9.97 15.06 9.55
CA ALA A 281 -9.22 16.01 10.37
C ALA A 281 -7.79 16.28 9.87
N ILE A 282 -7.10 15.26 9.35
CA ILE A 282 -5.71 15.38 8.87
C ILE A 282 -5.69 16.03 7.48
N GLU A 283 -6.52 15.55 6.56
CA GLU A 283 -6.63 16.12 5.21
C GLU A 283 -7.10 17.58 5.25
N SER A 284 -8.05 17.90 6.14
CA SER A 284 -8.46 19.29 6.40
C SER A 284 -7.28 20.17 6.79
N THR A 285 -6.37 19.67 7.64
CA THR A 285 -5.15 20.41 8.02
C THR A 285 -4.23 20.64 6.82
N LEU A 286 -4.10 19.68 5.92
CA LEU A 286 -3.29 19.82 4.69
C LEU A 286 -3.92 20.81 3.69
N VAL A 287 -5.23 20.74 3.52
CA VAL A 287 -5.99 21.57 2.56
C VAL A 287 -6.12 23.00 3.06
N TYR A 288 -6.67 23.21 4.27
CA TYR A 288 -7.01 24.52 4.81
C TYR A 288 -5.90 25.16 5.66
N GLY A 289 -4.97 24.36 6.19
CA GLY A 289 -3.86 24.84 7.02
C GLY A 289 -2.92 25.78 6.27
N ASN A 290 -2.17 26.59 7.01
CA ASN A 290 -1.20 27.55 6.44
C ASN A 290 0.12 26.85 6.08
N THR A 291 0.15 26.12 4.95
CA THR A 291 1.35 25.42 4.46
C THR A 291 2.16 26.22 3.43
N TYR A 292 1.78 27.48 3.13
CA TYR A 292 2.45 28.30 2.11
C TYR A 292 3.94 28.54 2.42
N VAL A 293 4.28 28.73 3.69
CA VAL A 293 5.69 28.91 4.11
C VAL A 293 6.50 27.63 3.85
N VAL A 294 5.93 26.47 4.15
CA VAL A 294 6.57 25.17 3.89
C VAL A 294 6.77 24.96 2.38
N ILE A 295 5.76 25.28 1.57
CA ILE A 295 5.84 25.23 0.10
C ILE A 295 6.97 26.12 -0.40
N GLY A 296 7.02 27.39 0.05
CA GLY A 296 8.04 28.35 -0.35
C GLY A 296 9.46 27.89 0.03
N ILE A 297 9.66 27.50 1.30
CA ILE A 297 10.97 27.02 1.78
C ILE A 297 11.41 25.78 1.02
N THR A 298 10.58 24.77 0.89
CA THR A 298 10.96 23.51 0.23
C THR A 298 11.20 23.69 -1.26
N LEU A 299 10.44 24.57 -1.94
CA LEU A 299 10.64 24.87 -3.36
C LEU A 299 11.93 25.63 -3.59
N VAL A 300 12.13 26.75 -2.88
CA VAL A 300 13.32 27.60 -3.02
C VAL A 300 14.58 26.82 -2.67
N LEU A 301 14.57 26.12 -1.54
CA LEU A 301 15.70 25.29 -1.13
C LEU A 301 15.95 24.14 -2.13
N GLY A 302 14.91 23.50 -2.62
CA GLY A 302 15.03 22.47 -3.64
C GLY A 302 15.66 22.96 -4.92
N ILE A 303 15.21 24.10 -5.47
CA ILE A 303 15.78 24.72 -6.67
C ILE A 303 17.23 25.14 -6.41
N PHE A 304 17.50 25.82 -5.31
CA PHE A 304 18.85 26.25 -4.93
C PHE A 304 19.82 25.07 -4.85
N LEU A 305 19.46 24.01 -4.14
CA LEU A 305 20.30 22.81 -4.02
C LEU A 305 20.50 22.10 -5.37
N ASN A 306 19.51 22.13 -6.26
CA ASN A 306 19.64 21.55 -7.61
C ASN A 306 20.70 22.30 -8.43
N ILE A 307 20.58 23.63 -8.52
CA ILE A 307 21.52 24.49 -9.23
C ILE A 307 22.92 24.37 -8.61
N PHE A 308 23.02 24.48 -7.28
CA PHE A 308 24.29 24.37 -6.57
C PHE A 308 25.01 23.04 -6.81
N SER A 309 24.23 21.93 -6.80
CA SER A 309 24.77 20.60 -7.09
C SER A 309 25.31 20.48 -8.52
N GLU A 310 24.65 21.10 -9.50
CA GLU A 310 25.09 21.08 -10.90
C GLU A 310 26.31 21.96 -11.14
N GLU A 311 26.31 23.20 -10.67
CA GLU A 311 27.40 24.15 -10.87
C GLU A 311 28.70 23.74 -10.16
N LYS A 312 28.61 23.26 -8.95
CA LYS A 312 29.77 22.86 -8.12
C LYS A 312 30.18 21.41 -8.27
N GLY A 313 29.43 20.59 -8.99
CA GLY A 313 29.69 19.15 -9.11
C GLY A 313 29.58 18.39 -7.78
N ILE A 314 28.96 18.99 -6.75
CA ILE A 314 28.85 18.42 -5.41
C ILE A 314 27.64 17.47 -5.38
N THR A 315 27.93 16.18 -5.30
CA THR A 315 26.87 15.14 -5.28
C THR A 315 26.52 14.64 -3.89
N LYS A 316 27.42 14.80 -2.91
CA LYS A 316 27.22 14.26 -1.55
C LYS A 316 26.93 15.38 -0.56
N THR A 317 25.92 15.18 0.27
CA THR A 317 25.64 16.07 1.41
C THR A 317 26.70 15.87 2.50
N PRO A 318 27.21 16.96 3.13
CA PRO A 318 28.16 16.84 4.23
C PRO A 318 27.63 15.93 5.36
N LYS A 319 28.51 15.05 5.89
CA LYS A 319 28.09 14.08 6.92
C LYS A 319 27.46 14.73 8.15
N VAL A 320 27.99 15.88 8.58
CA VAL A 320 27.43 16.61 9.74
C VAL A 320 26.00 16.98 9.50
N ILE A 321 25.68 17.61 8.36
CA ILE A 321 24.30 18.00 7.99
C ILE A 321 23.39 16.76 7.93
N THR A 322 23.87 15.69 7.27
CA THR A 322 23.11 14.42 7.18
C THR A 322 22.78 13.87 8.57
N LEU A 323 23.76 13.78 9.46
CA LEU A 323 23.57 13.24 10.81
C LEU A 323 22.67 14.14 11.66
N SER A 324 22.84 15.46 11.59
CA SER A 324 21.98 16.42 12.33
C SER A 324 20.51 16.32 11.92
N LEU A 325 20.25 16.20 10.62
CA LEU A 325 18.88 16.09 10.11
C LEU A 325 18.26 14.72 10.43
N ILE A 326 19.03 13.64 10.37
CA ILE A 326 18.55 12.32 10.81
C ILE A 326 18.26 12.33 12.31
N PHE A 327 19.14 12.92 13.13
CA PHE A 327 18.92 13.07 14.56
C PHE A 327 17.64 13.85 14.87
N LEU A 328 17.43 15.00 14.20
CA LEU A 328 16.20 15.78 14.33
C LEU A 328 14.95 14.97 13.99
N THR A 329 15.01 14.18 12.93
CA THR A 329 13.90 13.31 12.50
C THR A 329 13.59 12.26 13.58
N ILE A 330 14.61 11.61 14.14
CA ILE A 330 14.45 10.64 15.24
C ILE A 330 13.88 11.31 16.49
N LEU A 331 14.36 12.51 16.83
CA LEU A 331 13.87 13.27 17.96
C LEU A 331 12.38 13.64 17.82
N LEU A 332 11.97 14.14 16.65
CA LEU A 332 10.57 14.48 16.37
C LEU A 332 9.66 13.23 16.45
N PHE A 333 10.13 12.10 15.93
CA PHE A 333 9.42 10.84 16.04
C PHE A 333 9.29 10.40 17.51
N ALA A 334 10.36 10.47 18.27
CA ALA A 334 10.34 10.12 19.71
C ALA A 334 9.40 11.03 20.51
N LEU A 335 9.35 12.34 20.20
CA LEU A 335 8.40 13.26 20.81
C LEU A 335 6.94 12.91 20.45
N GLY A 336 6.68 12.48 19.21
CA GLY A 336 5.37 11.99 18.80
C GLY A 336 4.93 10.74 19.57
N VAL A 337 5.83 9.77 19.73
CA VAL A 337 5.58 8.56 20.54
C VAL A 337 5.37 8.91 22.00
N PHE A 338 6.18 9.81 22.55
CA PHE A 338 6.01 10.31 23.92
C PHE A 338 4.64 10.96 24.11
N ALA A 339 4.21 11.84 23.20
CA ALA A 339 2.90 12.47 23.25
C ALA A 339 1.76 11.43 23.21
N PHE A 340 1.88 10.40 22.33
CA PHE A 340 0.92 9.32 22.26
C PHE A 340 0.83 8.54 23.60
N CYS A 341 1.95 8.16 24.18
CA CYS A 341 1.98 7.49 25.48
C CYS A 341 1.44 8.38 26.60
N TYR A 342 1.82 9.67 26.62
CA TYR A 342 1.38 10.63 27.63
C TYR A 342 -0.14 10.79 27.63
N PHE A 343 -0.75 11.06 26.47
CA PHE A 343 -2.20 11.26 26.38
C PHE A 343 -3.00 9.96 26.50
N THR A 344 -2.40 8.81 26.22
CA THR A 344 -3.06 7.51 26.37
C THR A 344 -3.07 7.03 27.82
N PHE A 345 -1.94 7.17 28.54
CA PHE A 345 -1.75 6.51 29.84
C PHE A 345 -1.68 7.49 31.03
N ILE A 346 -1.31 8.76 30.81
CA ILE A 346 -1.09 9.73 31.90
C ILE A 346 -2.21 10.77 31.90
N ASP A 347 -2.35 11.55 30.85
CA ASP A 347 -3.39 12.57 30.75
C ASP A 347 -4.59 12.07 29.97
N THR A 348 -5.46 11.34 30.63
CA THR A 348 -6.69 10.78 30.03
C THR A 348 -7.86 11.77 30.00
N LYS A 349 -7.74 12.96 30.66
CA LYS A 349 -8.85 13.90 30.87
C LYS A 349 -8.89 15.05 29.88
N THR A 350 -7.74 15.53 29.38
CA THR A 350 -7.69 16.67 28.44
C THR A 350 -8.47 16.37 27.18
N SER A 351 -9.36 17.27 26.78
CA SER A 351 -10.12 17.15 25.53
C SER A 351 -9.21 17.41 24.34
N LEU A 352 -8.98 16.37 23.51
CA LEU A 352 -8.20 16.46 22.28
C LEU A 352 -9.15 16.62 21.07
N THR A 353 -8.90 17.63 20.24
CA THR A 353 -9.73 17.95 19.07
C THR A 353 -8.92 17.82 17.76
N GLY A 354 -9.61 17.71 16.64
CA GLY A 354 -9.00 17.61 15.31
C GLY A 354 -8.01 16.42 15.21
N ALA A 355 -6.84 16.67 14.64
CA ALA A 355 -5.80 15.66 14.50
C ALA A 355 -5.17 15.20 15.82
N MET A 356 -5.25 16.04 16.88
CA MET A 356 -4.69 15.68 18.19
C MET A 356 -5.40 14.48 18.84
N LYS A 357 -6.65 14.17 18.48
CA LYS A 357 -7.37 12.99 18.96
C LYS A 357 -6.65 11.67 18.72
N TYR A 358 -5.78 11.61 17.68
CA TYR A 358 -4.99 10.41 17.38
C TYR A 358 -3.87 10.12 18.38
N PHE A 359 -3.53 11.07 19.25
CA PHE A 359 -2.56 10.84 20.33
C PHE A 359 -3.14 10.12 21.54
N ARG A 360 -4.47 9.90 21.60
CA ARG A 360 -5.09 9.10 22.67
C ARG A 360 -5.71 7.82 22.11
N PHE A 361 -5.15 6.67 22.50
CA PHE A 361 -5.71 5.37 22.12
C PHE A 361 -6.84 4.96 23.06
N ASN A 362 -8.01 4.67 22.50
CA ASN A 362 -9.20 4.17 23.19
C ASN A 362 -10.12 3.43 22.19
N ASP A 363 -11.27 2.90 22.62
CA ASP A 363 -12.21 2.18 21.75
C ASP A 363 -12.69 3.02 20.54
N SER A 364 -12.81 4.33 20.66
CA SER A 364 -13.21 5.22 19.56
C SER A 364 -12.06 5.60 18.62
N TRP A 365 -10.81 5.23 18.93
CA TRP A 365 -9.63 5.60 18.16
C TRP A 365 -9.72 5.15 16.70
N GLY A 366 -9.35 6.03 15.76
CA GLY A 366 -9.25 5.71 14.34
C GLY A 366 -10.57 5.17 13.75
N THR A 367 -11.71 5.79 14.06
CA THR A 367 -13.04 5.31 13.66
C THR A 367 -13.35 3.88 14.17
N HIS A 368 -13.15 3.69 15.50
CA HIS A 368 -13.35 2.44 16.24
C HIS A 368 -12.36 1.29 15.94
N ARG A 369 -11.22 1.60 15.30
CA ARG A 369 -10.12 0.61 15.18
C ARG A 369 -9.58 0.22 16.54
N GLY A 370 -9.54 1.15 17.52
CA GLY A 370 -9.15 0.84 18.90
C GLY A 370 -9.97 -0.29 19.50
N PHE A 371 -11.30 -0.25 19.34
CA PHE A 371 -12.19 -1.33 19.77
C PHE A 371 -11.79 -2.66 19.12
N MET A 372 -11.69 -2.69 17.79
CA MET A 372 -11.34 -3.91 17.05
C MET A 372 -9.97 -4.47 17.43
N TRP A 373 -8.99 -3.59 17.72
CA TRP A 373 -7.64 -4.03 18.10
C TRP A 373 -7.62 -4.63 19.51
N ILE A 374 -8.30 -4.00 20.47
CA ILE A 374 -8.38 -4.49 21.83
C ILE A 374 -9.08 -5.87 21.85
N ARG A 375 -10.24 -6.00 21.18
CA ARG A 375 -10.96 -7.30 21.08
C ARG A 375 -10.17 -8.32 20.28
N GLY A 376 -9.51 -7.94 19.20
CA GLY A 376 -8.62 -8.84 18.44
C GLY A 376 -7.48 -9.40 19.29
N ILE A 377 -6.88 -8.61 20.18
CA ILE A 377 -5.88 -9.09 21.14
C ILE A 377 -6.54 -10.04 22.15
N TYR A 378 -7.73 -9.71 22.69
CA TYR A 378 -8.45 -10.59 23.59
C TYR A 378 -8.82 -11.93 22.94
N ILE A 379 -9.26 -11.92 21.68
CA ILE A 379 -9.48 -13.14 20.90
C ILE A 379 -8.20 -13.99 20.91
N PHE A 380 -7.09 -13.40 20.47
CA PHE A 380 -5.82 -14.10 20.39
C PHE A 380 -5.37 -14.69 21.75
N LEU A 381 -5.58 -13.98 22.85
CA LEU A 381 -5.22 -14.46 24.19
C LEU A 381 -6.10 -15.61 24.68
N ASN A 382 -7.38 -15.68 24.26
CA ASN A 382 -8.36 -16.64 24.75
C ASN A 382 -8.57 -17.87 23.86
N VAL A 383 -8.12 -17.86 22.59
CA VAL A 383 -8.14 -19.07 21.75
C VAL A 383 -7.15 -20.14 22.28
N ASN A 384 -7.34 -21.40 21.89
CA ASN A 384 -6.48 -22.49 22.31
C ASN A 384 -5.05 -22.37 21.74
N ILE A 385 -4.11 -23.16 22.26
CA ILE A 385 -2.68 -23.06 21.90
C ILE A 385 -2.42 -23.34 20.42
N ILE A 386 -3.17 -24.26 19.80
CA ILE A 386 -3.01 -24.60 18.38
C ILE A 386 -3.46 -23.42 17.51
N GLN A 387 -4.59 -22.80 17.88
CA GLN A 387 -5.08 -21.59 17.21
C GLN A 387 -4.18 -20.37 17.45
N LYS A 388 -3.51 -20.26 18.61
CA LYS A 388 -2.46 -19.23 18.80
C LYS A 388 -1.28 -19.41 17.85
N LEU A 389 -0.87 -20.65 17.62
CA LEU A 389 0.26 -20.94 16.73
C LEU A 389 -0.10 -20.81 15.25
N PHE A 390 -1.26 -21.32 14.83
CA PHE A 390 -1.65 -21.45 13.42
C PHE A 390 -2.91 -20.65 13.02
N GLY A 391 -3.61 -20.03 13.96
CA GLY A 391 -4.78 -19.18 13.69
C GLY A 391 -6.12 -19.92 13.76
N THR A 392 -7.18 -19.14 13.59
CA THR A 392 -8.58 -19.60 13.66
C THR A 392 -9.16 -19.98 12.28
N GLY A 393 -8.42 -19.72 11.21
CA GLY A 393 -8.83 -19.89 9.81
C GLY A 393 -8.63 -18.60 9.00
N CYS A 394 -8.21 -18.73 7.76
CA CYS A 394 -8.07 -17.58 6.86
C CYS A 394 -9.42 -16.83 6.77
N ASP A 395 -9.38 -15.50 6.88
CA ASP A 395 -10.56 -14.62 6.76
C ASP A 395 -11.70 -14.83 7.78
N THR A 396 -11.47 -15.53 8.90
CA THR A 396 -12.49 -15.87 9.91
C THR A 396 -12.61 -14.85 11.05
N PHE A 397 -11.92 -13.71 10.99
CA PHE A 397 -11.93 -12.71 12.08
C PHE A 397 -13.35 -12.27 12.47
N GLY A 398 -14.21 -12.02 11.48
CA GLY A 398 -15.58 -11.58 11.72
C GLY A 398 -16.45 -12.64 12.43
N GLN A 399 -16.30 -13.92 12.05
CA GLN A 399 -17.00 -15.04 12.68
C GLN A 399 -16.60 -15.15 14.16
N ILE A 400 -15.31 -15.13 14.46
CA ILE A 400 -14.81 -15.20 15.84
C ILE A 400 -15.24 -13.98 16.66
N MET A 401 -15.28 -12.77 16.07
CA MET A 401 -15.85 -11.59 16.73
C MET A 401 -17.32 -11.80 17.11
N THR A 402 -18.08 -12.49 16.27
CA THR A 402 -19.49 -12.81 16.52
C THR A 402 -19.64 -13.89 17.59
N ASP A 403 -18.88 -14.98 17.51
CA ASP A 403 -18.92 -16.08 18.47
C ASP A 403 -18.60 -15.65 19.90
N MET A 404 -17.68 -14.68 20.04
CA MET A 404 -17.31 -14.11 21.34
C MET A 404 -18.22 -12.96 21.79
N GLY A 405 -19.28 -12.63 21.05
CA GLY A 405 -20.24 -11.56 21.37
C GLY A 405 -19.71 -10.13 21.12
N TYR A 406 -18.52 -9.97 20.56
CA TYR A 406 -17.91 -8.63 20.35
C TYR A 406 -18.58 -7.86 19.22
N ASN A 407 -19.18 -8.53 18.24
CA ASN A 407 -19.98 -7.87 17.22
C ASN A 407 -21.31 -7.34 17.78
N ASP A 408 -21.89 -8.00 18.79
CA ASP A 408 -23.08 -7.49 19.49
C ASP A 408 -22.72 -6.26 20.34
N GLU A 409 -21.56 -6.25 21.01
CA GLU A 409 -21.04 -5.07 21.70
C GLU A 409 -20.84 -3.90 20.72
N LEU A 410 -20.26 -4.14 19.54
CA LEU A 410 -20.03 -3.10 18.53
C LEU A 410 -21.36 -2.61 17.93
N MET A 411 -22.32 -3.50 17.74
CA MET A 411 -23.67 -3.15 17.29
C MET A 411 -24.35 -2.24 18.30
N ALA A 412 -24.27 -2.55 19.60
CA ALA A 412 -24.82 -1.69 20.64
C ALA A 412 -24.11 -0.34 20.75
N PHE A 413 -22.80 -0.32 20.52
CA PHE A 413 -21.97 0.88 20.63
C PHE A 413 -22.07 1.81 19.41
N LYS A 414 -22.21 1.26 18.19
CA LYS A 414 -22.09 2.02 16.94
C LYS A 414 -23.14 1.69 15.87
N ASN A 415 -23.99 0.71 16.11
CA ASN A 415 -24.94 0.18 15.10
C ASN A 415 -24.21 -0.37 13.84
N GLU A 416 -23.06 -1.00 14.02
CA GLU A 416 -22.26 -1.65 12.96
C GLU A 416 -21.68 -2.97 13.46
N THR A 417 -21.31 -3.86 12.52
CA THR A 417 -20.52 -5.06 12.78
C THR A 417 -19.20 -4.98 12.03
N THR A 418 -18.20 -5.74 12.47
CA THR A 418 -16.92 -5.82 11.77
C THR A 418 -16.62 -7.25 11.34
N ASN A 419 -15.96 -7.37 10.19
CA ASN A 419 -15.44 -8.63 9.66
C ASN A 419 -13.90 -8.65 9.57
N ALA A 420 -13.21 -7.64 10.13
CA ALA A 420 -11.76 -7.54 10.10
C ALA A 420 -11.21 -6.67 11.23
N ALA A 421 -9.96 -6.92 11.61
CA ALA A 421 -9.25 -6.12 12.61
C ALA A 421 -8.92 -4.70 12.16
N HIS A 422 -9.04 -4.34 10.88
CA HIS A 422 -8.52 -3.10 10.29
C HIS A 422 -7.05 -2.84 10.65
N ASN A 423 -6.29 -3.92 10.75
CA ASN A 423 -4.86 -3.99 10.92
C ASN A 423 -4.42 -5.33 10.33
N ILE A 424 -3.69 -5.32 9.23
CA ILE A 424 -3.28 -6.53 8.50
C ILE A 424 -2.52 -7.50 9.42
N TYR A 425 -1.64 -6.98 10.25
CA TYR A 425 -0.78 -7.78 11.12
C TYR A 425 -1.57 -8.46 12.24
N LEU A 426 -2.48 -7.72 12.90
CA LEU A 426 -3.36 -8.27 13.92
C LEU A 426 -4.36 -9.26 13.31
N ASN A 427 -4.89 -8.94 12.12
CA ASN A 427 -5.78 -9.84 11.39
C ASN A 427 -5.09 -11.19 11.12
N TYR A 428 -3.85 -11.18 10.61
CA TYR A 428 -3.09 -12.41 10.40
C TYR A 428 -2.68 -13.09 11.71
N LEU A 429 -2.41 -12.34 12.77
CA LEU A 429 -2.12 -12.92 14.08
C LEU A 429 -3.29 -13.79 14.59
N VAL A 430 -4.52 -13.32 14.43
CA VAL A 430 -5.74 -14.05 14.82
C VAL A 430 -6.05 -15.17 13.83
N THR A 431 -6.03 -14.87 12.52
CA THR A 431 -6.55 -15.79 11.49
C THR A 431 -5.54 -16.82 11.00
N VAL A 432 -4.24 -16.53 11.03
CA VAL A 432 -3.17 -17.44 10.54
C VAL A 432 -2.15 -17.75 11.63
N GLY A 433 -2.33 -17.19 12.83
CA GLY A 433 -1.52 -17.44 14.03
C GLY A 433 -0.14 -16.77 14.04
N ILE A 434 0.63 -17.02 15.10
CA ILE A 434 1.98 -16.45 15.28
C ILE A 434 2.89 -16.84 14.12
N PHE A 435 2.91 -18.11 13.72
CA PHE A 435 3.79 -18.55 12.63
C PHE A 435 3.45 -17.88 11.30
N GLY A 436 2.16 -17.72 10.98
CA GLY A 436 1.72 -17.01 9.80
C GLY A 436 2.06 -15.52 9.85
N ALA A 437 1.74 -14.84 10.95
CA ALA A 437 2.04 -13.42 11.13
C ALA A 437 3.54 -13.12 11.05
N LEU A 438 4.40 -13.89 11.72
CA LEU A 438 5.85 -13.76 11.66
C LEU A 438 6.40 -14.05 10.26
N SER A 439 5.84 -15.04 9.57
CA SER A 439 6.21 -15.37 8.19
C SER A 439 5.87 -14.24 7.23
N TYR A 440 4.68 -13.61 7.38
CA TYR A 440 4.30 -12.43 6.60
C TYR A 440 5.21 -11.23 6.87
N ILE A 441 5.51 -10.96 8.15
CA ILE A 441 6.46 -9.91 8.53
C ILE A 441 7.84 -10.19 7.92
N THR A 442 8.31 -11.44 7.98
CA THR A 442 9.58 -11.86 7.36
C THR A 442 9.55 -11.63 5.85
N PHE A 443 8.45 -11.97 5.16
CA PHE A 443 8.26 -11.71 3.74
C PHE A 443 8.44 -10.23 3.40
N VAL A 444 7.77 -9.35 4.13
CA VAL A 444 7.82 -7.89 3.90
C VAL A 444 9.18 -7.31 4.27
N VAL A 445 9.65 -7.55 5.49
CA VAL A 445 10.88 -6.93 6.03
C VAL A 445 12.12 -7.40 5.26
N SER A 446 12.22 -8.71 4.95
CA SER A 446 13.36 -9.21 4.18
C SER A 446 13.40 -8.63 2.77
N SER A 447 12.23 -8.45 2.11
CA SER A 447 12.17 -7.83 0.79
C SER A 447 12.69 -6.39 0.81
N VAL A 448 12.30 -5.60 1.81
CA VAL A 448 12.76 -4.21 2.02
C VAL A 448 14.27 -4.16 2.29
N ILE A 449 14.77 -4.94 3.25
CA ILE A 449 16.20 -4.94 3.61
C ILE A 449 17.06 -5.32 2.40
N ARG A 450 16.67 -6.36 1.67
CA ARG A 450 17.39 -6.81 0.47
C ARG A 450 17.29 -5.79 -0.66
N GLY A 451 16.13 -5.15 -0.84
CA GLY A 451 15.92 -4.08 -1.81
C GLY A 451 16.78 -2.85 -1.52
N ILE A 452 16.88 -2.42 -0.25
CA ILE A 452 17.76 -1.33 0.16
C ILE A 452 19.25 -1.69 -0.12
N LYS A 453 19.70 -2.90 0.25
CA LYS A 453 21.05 -3.35 -0.08
C LYS A 453 21.31 -3.38 -1.59
N ARG A 454 20.34 -3.84 -2.36
CA ARG A 454 20.42 -3.88 -3.84
C ARG A 454 20.43 -2.49 -4.47
N SER A 455 19.73 -1.52 -3.89
CA SER A 455 19.65 -0.15 -4.41
C SER A 455 21.00 0.56 -4.47
N MET A 456 22.00 0.09 -3.70
CA MET A 456 23.38 0.59 -3.80
C MET A 456 24.01 0.30 -5.16
N ARG A 457 23.53 -0.72 -5.89
CA ARG A 457 24.00 -1.11 -7.24
C ARG A 457 22.99 -0.75 -8.32
N ASN A 458 21.69 -0.89 -8.03
CA ASN A 458 20.59 -0.52 -8.90
C ASN A 458 19.60 0.37 -8.14
N LYS A 459 19.73 1.69 -8.31
CA LYS A 459 18.89 2.71 -7.65
C LYS A 459 17.39 2.50 -7.87
N TYR A 460 16.98 1.87 -8.97
CA TYR A 460 15.57 1.62 -9.24
C TYR A 460 14.90 0.65 -8.27
N CYS A 461 15.68 -0.18 -7.56
CA CYS A 461 15.12 -1.02 -6.50
C CYS A 461 14.44 -0.18 -5.40
N ILE A 462 14.90 1.06 -5.16
CA ILE A 462 14.32 1.93 -4.14
C ILE A 462 12.90 2.38 -4.49
N VAL A 463 12.53 2.41 -5.78
CA VAL A 463 11.17 2.69 -6.26
C VAL A 463 10.19 1.67 -5.68
N LEU A 464 10.53 0.39 -5.82
CA LEU A 464 9.70 -0.71 -5.31
C LEU A 464 9.72 -0.78 -3.78
N VAL A 465 10.88 -0.55 -3.16
CA VAL A 465 11.03 -0.48 -1.69
C VAL A 465 10.13 0.59 -1.09
N ALA A 466 10.09 1.79 -1.68
CA ALA A 466 9.24 2.88 -1.22
C ALA A 466 7.75 2.51 -1.23
N SER A 467 7.30 1.81 -2.29
CA SER A 467 5.94 1.30 -2.40
C SER A 467 5.64 0.23 -1.33
N VAL A 468 6.55 -0.74 -1.13
CA VAL A 468 6.39 -1.76 -0.09
C VAL A 468 6.29 -1.12 1.30
N ILE A 469 7.14 -0.16 1.63
CA ILE A 469 7.13 0.55 2.93
C ILE A 469 5.82 1.30 3.12
N SER A 470 5.40 2.11 2.14
CA SER A 470 4.19 2.93 2.24
C SER A 470 2.94 2.08 2.46
N TYR A 471 2.74 1.02 1.66
CA TYR A 471 1.61 0.11 1.81
C TYR A 471 1.65 -0.66 3.13
N SER A 472 2.82 -1.12 3.55
CA SER A 472 2.97 -1.88 4.80
C SER A 472 2.69 -1.05 6.05
N ILE A 473 3.08 0.23 6.05
CA ILE A 473 2.74 1.17 7.14
C ILE A 473 1.24 1.48 7.13
N GLN A 474 0.66 1.71 5.96
CA GLN A 474 -0.78 1.91 5.83
C GLN A 474 -1.56 0.67 6.29
N GLY A 475 -1.02 -0.53 6.08
CA GLY A 475 -1.59 -1.80 6.55
C GLY A 475 -1.72 -1.94 8.07
N ILE A 476 -1.04 -1.11 8.87
CA ILE A 476 -1.23 -1.06 10.33
C ILE A 476 -2.65 -0.60 10.67
N VAL A 477 -3.25 0.25 9.85
CA VAL A 477 -4.58 0.83 10.07
C VAL A 477 -5.58 0.46 8.97
N ASN A 478 -5.30 -0.57 8.18
CA ASN A 478 -6.16 -1.01 7.07
C ASN A 478 -6.19 -2.55 6.96
N ILE A 479 -6.91 -3.03 5.98
CA ILE A 479 -7.14 -4.45 5.72
C ILE A 479 -6.53 -4.87 4.37
N ASP A 480 -6.15 -6.13 4.26
CA ASP A 480 -5.88 -6.76 2.99
C ASP A 480 -7.19 -7.01 2.22
N GLN A 481 -7.12 -6.86 0.89
CA GLN A 481 -8.30 -6.94 0.02
C GLN A 481 -7.90 -7.48 -1.36
N PRO A 482 -8.75 -8.27 -2.02
CA PRO A 482 -8.48 -8.80 -3.36
C PRO A 482 -8.36 -7.71 -4.44
N ILE A 483 -8.57 -6.44 -4.09
CA ILE A 483 -8.43 -5.28 -4.98
C ILE A 483 -7.00 -4.69 -4.95
N THR A 484 -6.35 -4.66 -3.79
CA THR A 484 -5.04 -3.98 -3.62
C THR A 484 -3.91 -4.94 -3.29
N THR A 485 -4.19 -5.97 -2.49
CA THR A 485 -3.17 -6.95 -2.11
C THR A 485 -2.51 -7.66 -3.31
N PRO A 486 -3.24 -8.02 -4.41
CA PRO A 486 -2.59 -8.55 -5.62
C PRO A 486 -1.52 -7.63 -6.19
N LEU A 487 -1.77 -6.33 -6.25
CA LEU A 487 -0.81 -5.34 -6.73
C LEU A 487 0.42 -5.27 -5.82
N PHE A 488 0.21 -5.29 -4.50
CA PHE A 488 1.28 -5.32 -3.52
C PHE A 488 2.17 -6.58 -3.68
N ILE A 489 1.57 -7.75 -3.84
CA ILE A 489 2.30 -9.01 -4.08
C ILE A 489 3.13 -8.92 -5.37
N VAL A 490 2.58 -8.35 -6.44
CA VAL A 490 3.33 -8.10 -7.68
C VAL A 490 4.52 -7.18 -7.44
N ILE A 491 4.37 -6.09 -6.67
CA ILE A 491 5.48 -5.18 -6.32
C ILE A 491 6.59 -5.92 -5.55
N VAL A 492 6.22 -6.72 -4.53
CA VAL A 492 7.21 -7.52 -3.78
C VAL A 492 7.89 -8.56 -4.69
N ALA A 493 7.15 -9.19 -5.59
CA ALA A 493 7.70 -10.14 -6.56
C ALA A 493 8.66 -9.48 -7.56
N LEU A 494 8.36 -8.26 -8.03
CA LEU A 494 9.26 -7.45 -8.86
C LEU A 494 10.52 -7.05 -8.10
N LEU A 495 10.39 -6.66 -6.83
CA LEU A 495 11.53 -6.33 -5.97
C LEU A 495 12.43 -7.55 -5.75
N GLU A 496 11.85 -8.72 -5.49
CA GLU A 496 12.59 -9.97 -5.36
C GLU A 496 13.27 -10.37 -6.67
N ASN A 497 12.63 -10.15 -7.82
CA ASN A 497 13.23 -10.36 -9.13
C ASN A 497 14.50 -9.51 -9.31
N GLN A 498 14.42 -8.20 -8.99
CA GLN A 498 15.58 -7.31 -9.03
C GLN A 498 16.70 -7.72 -8.07
N ASN A 499 16.34 -8.24 -6.89
CA ASN A 499 17.31 -8.77 -5.91
C ASN A 499 18.05 -10.02 -6.40
N ARG A 500 17.48 -10.76 -7.37
CA ARG A 500 18.07 -11.98 -7.94
C ARG A 500 18.97 -11.75 -9.16
N ILE A 501 18.83 -10.64 -9.85
CA ILE A 501 19.67 -10.31 -10.99
C ILE A 501 21.12 -10.20 -10.49
N LYS A 502 22.02 -11.03 -11.01
CA LYS A 502 23.46 -10.89 -10.71
C LYS A 502 23.93 -9.53 -11.24
N ALA A 503 24.78 -8.86 -10.47
CA ALA A 503 25.44 -7.63 -10.88
C ALA A 503 26.47 -7.91 -11.95
#